data_0d6df2d2450ae3191adfc5f87bd2370f
#
_entry.id   0d6df2d2450ae3191adfc5f87bd2370f
#
_cell.length_a   1.000
_cell.length_b   1.000
_cell.length_c   1.000
_cell.angle_alpha   90.00
_cell.angle_beta   90.00
_cell.angle_gamma   90.00
#
_symmetry.space_group_name_H-M   'P 1'
#
loop_
_entity.id
_entity.type
_entity.pdbx_description
1 polymer ?
#
loop_
_entity_poly.entity_id
_entity_poly.type
_entity_poly.pdbx_seq_one_letter_code
_entity_poly.pdbx_strand_id
1 'polypeptide(L)'
;MSALPDGVEVLAPVPSEHAHILSAEALAFVARLQRTFATRRDVLLARRGERQHDLSAGVMPDFVPDTAAIRAADWRVADAPPDLDDRRVEITGPAEPKMMINALNSGARVFMADLEDALSPGWSNVIAGHAALYDAVRRRLVFTGPEGKAYRLNERTATLVVRPRGWHLVERHVLVDGAPVSASLFDFGLFLFHDGREVLERGSGPYLYLPKLEGRLEARLWNDVFFFGQQALGIPRGSIRATVLIETILAAFEMDEILFELREHAAGLNAGRWDYIFSIIKKLGERPDFVLPDRAQVTMAVPFMRAYTQLLVRTCHRRGAHAIGGMSAFIPNRREPEVTANALANVREDKEREAGDGFDGTWVAHPDLVPVAGEVFARVLGERHHQKERLREDVLVGATDLLDVRVPGGRVSEAGVRQNVNVGLQYLDAWLQGIGAAAIFNLMEDAATAEISRSQLWQWRRLGVRLDDGRPFTGELYGAIRDEELARLGGRGAGRLGEAVDLLDRLVLGDDFPEFLTLRAYELLG
;
A
#
# COMPACT_ATOMS: atom_id res chain seq x y z
N MET A 1 15.96 32.04 -2.08
CA MET A 1 15.39 31.13 -1.08
C MET A 1 15.61 31.75 0.29
N SER A 2 14.60 31.76 1.17
CA SER A 2 14.81 32.04 2.60
C SER A 2 15.87 31.07 3.15
N ALA A 3 16.57 31.45 4.22
CA ALA A 3 17.56 30.55 4.85
C ALA A 3 16.85 29.27 5.30
N LEU A 4 17.48 28.12 5.07
CA LEU A 4 16.98 26.83 5.57
C LEU A 4 16.99 26.83 7.12
N PRO A 5 16.09 26.08 7.76
CA PRO A 5 16.11 25.91 9.22
C PRO A 5 17.42 25.29 9.69
N ASP A 6 17.83 25.60 10.93
CA ASP A 6 19.04 25.03 11.53
C ASP A 6 19.05 23.50 11.48
N GLY A 7 20.18 22.93 11.03
CA GLY A 7 20.38 21.49 10.90
C GLY A 7 19.60 20.83 9.76
N VAL A 8 18.96 21.60 8.87
CA VAL A 8 18.26 21.07 7.69
C VAL A 8 19.08 21.32 6.44
N GLU A 9 19.28 20.28 5.66
CA GLU A 9 19.95 20.33 4.36
C GLU A 9 19.04 19.72 3.28
N VAL A 10 19.01 20.33 2.10
CA VAL A 10 18.33 19.80 0.89
C VAL A 10 19.42 19.53 -0.13
N LEU A 11 19.64 18.25 -0.45
CA LEU A 11 20.78 17.79 -1.24
C LEU A 11 20.54 17.79 -2.76
N ALA A 12 19.28 17.92 -3.18
CA ALA A 12 18.92 17.89 -4.59
C ALA A 12 18.20 19.18 -5.03
N PRO A 13 18.32 19.60 -6.29
CA PRO A 13 17.65 20.79 -6.80
C PRO A 13 16.13 20.62 -6.77
N VAL A 14 15.43 21.72 -6.47
CA VAL A 14 13.96 21.80 -6.53
C VAL A 14 13.57 22.72 -7.68
N PRO A 15 12.70 22.27 -8.61
CA PRO A 15 12.17 23.14 -9.65
C PRO A 15 11.55 24.40 -9.06
N SER A 16 11.77 25.55 -9.69
CA SER A 16 11.29 26.84 -9.17
C SER A 16 9.78 26.90 -8.95
N GLU A 17 9.03 26.22 -9.82
CA GLU A 17 7.56 26.09 -9.72
C GLU A 17 7.10 25.31 -8.50
N HIS A 18 7.95 24.44 -7.97
CA HIS A 18 7.67 23.61 -6.77
C HIS A 18 8.39 24.09 -5.51
N ALA A 19 9.18 25.18 -5.60
CA ALA A 19 9.97 25.69 -4.48
C ALA A 19 9.13 26.03 -3.23
N HIS A 20 7.86 26.36 -3.41
CA HIS A 20 6.93 26.67 -2.32
C HIS A 20 6.61 25.46 -1.43
N ILE A 21 6.75 24.22 -1.95
CA ILE A 21 6.54 22.98 -1.19
C ILE A 21 7.60 22.82 -0.09
N LEU A 22 8.85 23.18 -0.39
CA LEU A 22 9.96 23.14 0.56
C LEU A 22 10.27 24.53 1.14
N SER A 23 9.22 25.25 1.55
CA SER A 23 9.42 26.50 2.27
C SER A 23 10.17 26.27 3.57
N ALA A 24 10.86 27.30 4.08
CA ALA A 24 11.60 27.20 5.33
C ALA A 24 10.71 26.77 6.51
N GLU A 25 9.48 27.26 6.54
CA GLU A 25 8.48 26.93 7.57
C GLU A 25 8.03 25.48 7.47
N ALA A 26 7.79 24.96 6.25
CA ALA A 26 7.41 23.56 6.02
C ALA A 26 8.56 22.63 6.44
N LEU A 27 9.80 22.94 6.04
CA LEU A 27 10.98 22.18 6.43
C LEU A 27 11.25 22.27 7.93
N ALA A 28 11.00 23.41 8.58
CA ALA A 28 11.08 23.54 10.04
C ALA A 28 10.06 22.63 10.75
N PHE A 29 8.84 22.49 10.20
CA PHE A 29 7.85 21.58 10.75
C PHE A 29 8.27 20.11 10.57
N VAL A 30 8.74 19.72 9.38
CA VAL A 30 9.28 18.37 9.10
C VAL A 30 10.46 18.06 10.03
N ALA A 31 11.39 19.00 10.24
CA ALA A 31 12.53 18.81 11.15
C ALA A 31 12.07 18.61 12.61
N ARG A 32 11.03 19.33 13.05
CA ARG A 32 10.45 19.11 14.40
C ARG A 32 9.84 17.72 14.53
N LEU A 33 9.13 17.22 13.51
CA LEU A 33 8.60 15.84 13.49
C LEU A 33 9.76 14.84 13.58
N GLN A 34 10.78 14.99 12.75
CA GLN A 34 11.94 14.10 12.72
C GLN A 34 12.64 14.05 14.08
N ARG A 35 12.97 15.21 14.67
CA ARG A 35 13.65 15.30 15.98
C ARG A 35 12.83 14.67 17.10
N THR A 36 11.51 14.77 17.02
CA THR A 36 10.61 14.25 18.06
C THR A 36 10.42 12.73 17.94
N PHE A 37 10.35 12.18 16.73
CA PHE A 37 9.86 10.83 16.53
C PHE A 37 10.88 9.85 15.92
N ALA A 38 12.00 10.32 15.35
CA ALA A 38 12.96 9.46 14.66
C ALA A 38 13.49 8.33 15.54
N THR A 39 13.97 8.65 16.73
CA THR A 39 14.51 7.63 17.66
C THR A 39 13.50 6.55 17.99
N ARG A 40 12.24 6.95 18.22
CA ARG A 40 11.18 5.98 18.52
C ARG A 40 10.83 5.12 17.30
N ARG A 41 10.81 5.72 16.09
CA ARG A 41 10.68 4.98 14.83
C ARG A 41 11.78 3.94 14.70
N ASP A 42 13.02 4.32 14.91
CA ASP A 42 14.19 3.43 14.74
C ASP A 42 14.14 2.27 15.74
N VAL A 43 13.72 2.52 16.99
CA VAL A 43 13.47 1.46 17.98
C VAL A 43 12.39 0.48 17.51
N LEU A 44 11.30 0.98 16.89
CA LEU A 44 10.23 0.10 16.39
C LEU A 44 10.69 -0.72 15.17
N LEU A 45 11.49 -0.12 14.28
CA LEU A 45 12.08 -0.87 13.16
C LEU A 45 13.08 -1.94 13.64
N ALA A 46 13.91 -1.63 14.66
CA ALA A 46 14.79 -2.63 15.26
C ALA A 46 14.00 -3.82 15.85
N ARG A 47 12.85 -3.57 16.49
CA ARG A 47 11.96 -4.62 17.00
C ARG A 47 11.40 -5.54 15.91
N ARG A 48 11.27 -5.07 14.67
CA ARG A 48 10.92 -5.96 13.55
C ARG A 48 11.98 -7.04 13.34
N GLY A 49 13.25 -6.67 13.48
CA GLY A 49 14.38 -7.62 13.41
C GLY A 49 14.38 -8.61 14.59
N GLU A 50 14.13 -8.14 15.82
CA GLU A 50 13.98 -8.99 17.01
C GLU A 50 12.83 -9.99 16.79
N ARG A 51 11.69 -9.52 16.32
CA ARG A 51 10.53 -10.37 16.03
C ARG A 51 10.83 -11.38 14.92
N GLN A 52 11.60 -10.98 13.88
CA GLN A 52 12.03 -11.91 12.84
C GLN A 52 12.91 -13.00 13.41
N HIS A 53 13.81 -12.67 14.33
CA HIS A 53 14.64 -13.66 15.02
C HIS A 53 13.78 -14.67 15.80
N ASP A 54 12.78 -14.22 16.54
CA ASP A 54 11.83 -15.09 17.25
C ASP A 54 11.08 -16.02 16.31
N LEU A 55 10.59 -15.52 15.17
CA LEU A 55 9.92 -16.33 14.15
C LEU A 55 10.84 -17.40 13.57
N SER A 56 12.09 -17.04 13.29
CA SER A 56 13.11 -17.98 12.80
C SER A 56 13.46 -19.03 13.86
N ALA A 57 13.38 -18.68 15.14
CA ALA A 57 13.52 -19.62 16.27
C ALA A 57 12.26 -20.47 16.52
N GLY A 58 11.19 -20.28 15.76
CA GLY A 58 9.96 -21.08 15.82
C GLY A 58 8.83 -20.51 16.69
N VAL A 59 8.97 -19.28 17.18
CA VAL A 59 7.89 -18.59 17.93
C VAL A 59 6.86 -18.06 16.93
N MET A 60 5.79 -18.81 16.71
CA MET A 60 4.75 -18.47 15.74
C MET A 60 3.94 -17.25 16.17
N PRO A 61 3.38 -16.49 15.20
CA PRO A 61 2.47 -15.38 15.50
C PRO A 61 1.20 -15.89 16.20
N ASP A 62 0.73 -15.13 17.17
CA ASP A 62 -0.53 -15.33 17.86
C ASP A 62 -1.09 -13.99 18.33
N PHE A 63 -2.38 -13.98 18.72
CA PHE A 63 -2.99 -12.83 19.36
C PHE A 63 -2.29 -12.50 20.68
N VAL A 64 -1.90 -11.25 20.86
CA VAL A 64 -1.07 -10.81 21.99
C VAL A 64 -1.81 -11.01 23.31
N PRO A 65 -1.33 -11.84 24.25
CA PRO A 65 -2.04 -12.10 25.53
C PRO A 65 -2.23 -10.85 26.39
N ASP A 66 -1.20 -9.99 26.46
CA ASP A 66 -1.20 -8.78 27.29
C ASP A 66 -2.26 -7.75 26.89
N THR A 67 -2.79 -7.85 25.67
CA THR A 67 -3.84 -6.96 25.15
C THR A 67 -5.21 -7.62 25.07
N ALA A 68 -5.37 -8.80 25.63
CA ALA A 68 -6.67 -9.50 25.65
C ALA A 68 -7.81 -8.63 26.22
N ALA A 69 -7.51 -7.77 27.20
CA ALA A 69 -8.47 -6.83 27.76
C ALA A 69 -8.97 -5.81 26.72
N ILE A 70 -8.12 -5.36 25.78
CA ILE A 70 -8.51 -4.45 24.69
C ILE A 70 -9.52 -5.16 23.77
N ARG A 71 -9.22 -6.40 23.38
CA ARG A 71 -10.10 -7.20 22.52
C ARG A 71 -11.44 -7.53 23.17
N ALA A 72 -11.45 -7.73 24.50
CA ALA A 72 -12.66 -8.08 25.25
C ALA A 72 -13.54 -6.86 25.57
N ALA A 73 -12.95 -5.69 25.80
CA ALA A 73 -13.67 -4.49 26.23
C ALA A 73 -14.62 -3.94 25.15
N ASP A 74 -15.66 -3.24 25.61
CA ASP A 74 -16.58 -2.49 24.76
C ASP A 74 -16.04 -1.06 24.56
N TRP A 75 -15.57 -0.77 23.36
CA TRP A 75 -15.07 0.53 22.92
C TRP A 75 -15.29 0.68 21.41
N ARG A 76 -15.32 1.90 20.94
CA ARG A 76 -15.47 2.23 19.52
C ARG A 76 -14.49 3.31 19.10
N VAL A 77 -14.20 3.35 17.81
CA VAL A 77 -13.49 4.48 17.19
C VAL A 77 -14.41 5.69 17.07
N ALA A 78 -13.84 6.87 16.86
CA ALA A 78 -14.61 8.07 16.59
C ALA A 78 -15.41 7.92 15.28
N ASP A 79 -16.60 8.50 15.23
CA ASP A 79 -17.47 8.45 14.06
C ASP A 79 -16.78 9.02 12.82
N ALA A 80 -17.07 8.44 11.67
CA ALA A 80 -16.54 8.91 10.39
C ALA A 80 -17.08 10.31 10.07
N PRO A 81 -16.24 11.20 9.50
CA PRO A 81 -16.74 12.47 8.96
C PRO A 81 -17.69 12.19 7.78
N PRO A 82 -18.62 13.13 7.49
CA PRO A 82 -19.66 12.92 6.48
C PRO A 82 -19.14 12.53 5.08
N ASP A 83 -18.02 13.07 4.69
CA ASP A 83 -17.38 12.81 3.38
C ASP A 83 -16.52 11.52 3.34
N LEU A 84 -16.37 10.82 4.49
CA LEU A 84 -15.81 9.48 4.59
C LEU A 84 -16.82 8.43 5.09
N ASP A 85 -18.11 8.76 5.18
CA ASP A 85 -19.12 7.82 5.65
C ASP A 85 -19.56 6.85 4.55
N ASP A 86 -19.71 7.30 3.30
CA ASP A 86 -19.93 6.45 2.11
C ASP A 86 -18.62 6.17 1.40
N ARG A 87 -18.09 4.96 1.58
CA ARG A 87 -16.82 4.50 1.01
C ARG A 87 -16.97 3.34 0.04
N ARG A 88 -18.15 3.15 -0.55
CA ARG A 88 -18.50 1.97 -1.37
C ARG A 88 -17.54 1.70 -2.52
N VAL A 89 -16.93 2.73 -3.12
CA VAL A 89 -15.84 2.57 -4.10
C VAL A 89 -14.78 3.62 -3.83
N GLU A 90 -13.58 3.15 -3.63
CA GLU A 90 -12.37 3.96 -3.57
C GLU A 90 -11.49 3.67 -4.79
N ILE A 91 -10.92 4.70 -5.39
CA ILE A 91 -9.93 4.56 -6.45
C ILE A 91 -8.55 4.91 -5.91
N THR A 92 -7.53 4.18 -6.36
CA THR A 92 -6.13 4.44 -6.00
C THR A 92 -5.31 4.77 -7.23
N GLY A 93 -4.26 5.54 -7.05
CA GLY A 93 -3.29 5.87 -8.09
C GLY A 93 -2.17 6.77 -7.58
N PRO A 94 -1.05 6.86 -8.32
CA PRO A 94 0.09 7.67 -7.90
C PRO A 94 -0.27 9.15 -7.76
N ALA A 95 0.48 9.85 -6.90
CA ALA A 95 0.38 11.30 -6.74
C ALA A 95 0.99 12.05 -7.93
N GLU A 96 0.47 11.78 -9.12
CA GLU A 96 0.87 12.39 -10.39
C GLU A 96 -0.29 13.23 -10.98
N PRO A 97 -0.05 14.44 -11.53
CA PRO A 97 -1.11 15.36 -11.91
C PRO A 97 -2.22 14.74 -12.77
N LYS A 98 -1.86 14.06 -13.87
CA LYS A 98 -2.84 13.44 -14.79
C LYS A 98 -3.63 12.32 -14.12
N MET A 99 -2.94 11.45 -13.37
CA MET A 99 -3.55 10.30 -12.69
C MET A 99 -4.49 10.79 -11.59
N MET A 100 -4.07 11.77 -10.80
CA MET A 100 -4.90 12.40 -9.76
C MET A 100 -6.16 13.02 -10.34
N ILE A 101 -6.07 13.78 -11.45
CA ILE A 101 -7.25 14.39 -12.09
C ILE A 101 -8.23 13.30 -12.54
N ASN A 102 -7.75 12.24 -13.19
CA ASN A 102 -8.59 11.15 -13.66
C ASN A 102 -9.27 10.42 -12.49
N ALA A 103 -8.53 10.15 -11.41
CA ALA A 103 -9.05 9.47 -10.24
C ALA A 103 -10.07 10.33 -9.47
N LEU A 104 -9.75 11.58 -9.21
CA LEU A 104 -10.67 12.54 -8.57
C LEU A 104 -11.98 12.72 -9.36
N ASN A 105 -11.92 12.64 -10.68
CA ASN A 105 -13.08 12.79 -11.57
C ASN A 105 -13.80 11.47 -11.89
N SER A 106 -13.33 10.32 -11.38
CA SER A 106 -13.80 8.98 -11.78
C SER A 106 -15.23 8.65 -11.34
N GLY A 107 -15.79 9.41 -10.41
CA GLY A 107 -17.08 9.10 -9.77
C GLY A 107 -16.96 8.16 -8.56
N ALA A 108 -15.76 7.74 -8.18
CA ALA A 108 -15.50 7.08 -6.91
C ALA A 108 -15.83 8.01 -5.73
N ARG A 109 -16.13 7.45 -4.56
CA ARG A 109 -16.38 8.23 -3.35
C ARG A 109 -15.10 8.78 -2.76
N VAL A 110 -14.04 7.99 -2.81
CA VAL A 110 -12.73 8.34 -2.25
C VAL A 110 -11.65 8.10 -3.31
N PHE A 111 -10.66 8.97 -3.33
CA PHE A 111 -9.42 8.79 -4.07
C PHE A 111 -8.25 8.75 -3.10
N MET A 112 -7.50 7.65 -3.11
CA MET A 112 -6.23 7.55 -2.41
C MET A 112 -5.08 7.96 -3.33
N ALA A 113 -4.52 9.14 -3.09
CA ALA A 113 -3.28 9.59 -3.73
C ALA A 113 -2.10 8.90 -3.05
N ASP A 114 -1.36 8.14 -3.82
CA ASP A 114 -0.31 7.27 -3.32
C ASP A 114 1.08 7.85 -3.53
N LEU A 115 1.82 8.03 -2.44
CA LEU A 115 3.24 8.39 -2.43
C LEU A 115 4.15 7.17 -2.16
N GLU A 116 3.56 5.99 -1.93
CA GLU A 116 4.27 4.77 -1.58
C GLU A 116 4.38 3.80 -2.77
N ASP A 117 3.55 2.75 -2.86
CA ASP A 117 3.72 1.65 -3.80
C ASP A 117 3.50 2.03 -5.26
N ALA A 118 2.58 2.96 -5.54
CA ALA A 118 2.26 3.37 -6.90
C ALA A 118 3.13 4.53 -7.41
N LEU A 119 4.01 5.09 -6.58
CA LEU A 119 4.95 6.15 -6.97
C LEU A 119 6.39 5.64 -6.90
N SER A 120 7.14 5.73 -8.00
CA SER A 120 8.60 5.60 -7.90
C SER A 120 9.17 6.81 -7.16
N PRO A 121 9.85 6.62 -5.99
CA PRO A 121 10.17 7.70 -5.07
C PRO A 121 11.44 8.49 -5.44
N GLY A 122 11.68 8.68 -6.74
CA GLY A 122 12.69 9.62 -7.22
C GLY A 122 12.35 11.03 -6.74
N TRP A 123 13.37 11.85 -6.44
CA TRP A 123 13.18 13.18 -5.86
C TRP A 123 12.17 14.04 -6.62
N SER A 124 12.29 14.09 -7.95
CA SER A 124 11.39 14.86 -8.79
C SER A 124 9.92 14.42 -8.67
N ASN A 125 9.68 13.10 -8.59
CA ASN A 125 8.34 12.55 -8.45
C ASN A 125 7.73 12.89 -7.09
N VAL A 126 8.53 12.76 -6.03
CA VAL A 126 8.06 13.08 -4.66
C VAL A 126 7.66 14.54 -4.55
N ILE A 127 8.52 15.47 -5.03
CA ILE A 127 8.22 16.90 -4.97
C ILE A 127 7.05 17.28 -5.88
N ALA A 128 6.99 16.73 -7.10
CA ALA A 128 5.86 16.95 -8.00
C ALA A 128 4.55 16.37 -7.43
N GLY A 129 4.62 15.24 -6.74
CA GLY A 129 3.47 14.64 -6.05
C GLY A 129 2.91 15.56 -4.96
N HIS A 130 3.76 16.11 -4.09
CA HIS A 130 3.33 17.09 -3.10
C HIS A 130 2.79 18.37 -3.72
N ALA A 131 3.38 18.86 -4.82
CA ALA A 131 2.86 20.00 -5.55
C ALA A 131 1.48 19.71 -6.17
N ALA A 132 1.29 18.50 -6.70
CA ALA A 132 -0.01 18.07 -7.23
C ALA A 132 -1.08 17.96 -6.14
N LEU A 133 -0.74 17.46 -4.94
CA LEU A 133 -1.63 17.46 -3.77
C LEU A 133 -2.03 18.87 -3.37
N TYR A 134 -1.05 19.76 -3.25
CA TYR A 134 -1.26 21.17 -2.93
C TYR A 134 -2.24 21.85 -3.91
N ASP A 135 -2.07 21.60 -5.22
CA ASP A 135 -2.95 22.17 -6.24
C ASP A 135 -4.32 21.48 -6.31
N ALA A 136 -4.39 20.17 -6.06
CA ALA A 136 -5.65 19.43 -6.01
C ALA A 136 -6.55 19.92 -4.87
N VAL A 137 -6.00 20.06 -3.67
CA VAL A 137 -6.74 20.59 -2.50
C VAL A 137 -7.29 21.97 -2.78
N ARG A 138 -6.53 22.84 -3.46
CA ARG A 138 -6.96 24.21 -3.85
C ARG A 138 -7.81 24.26 -5.11
N ARG A 139 -8.18 23.10 -5.68
CA ARG A 139 -9.04 22.98 -6.87
C ARG A 139 -8.48 23.62 -8.14
N ARG A 140 -7.17 23.74 -8.22
CA ARG A 140 -6.47 24.35 -9.35
C ARG A 140 -5.54 23.40 -10.11
N LEU A 141 -5.52 22.10 -9.73
CA LEU A 141 -4.72 21.11 -10.42
C LEU A 141 -5.17 21.00 -11.88
N VAL A 142 -4.23 21.23 -12.78
CA VAL A 142 -4.39 21.11 -14.24
C VAL A 142 -3.20 20.35 -14.82
N PHE A 143 -3.42 19.67 -15.91
CA PHE A 143 -2.37 19.00 -16.67
C PHE A 143 -2.65 19.12 -18.15
N THR A 144 -1.64 19.46 -18.95
CA THR A 144 -1.72 19.46 -20.42
C THR A 144 -0.85 18.34 -20.96
N GLY A 145 -1.46 17.37 -21.61
CA GLY A 145 -0.74 16.26 -22.22
C GLY A 145 0.08 16.69 -23.44
N PRO A 146 1.02 15.85 -23.92
CA PRO A 146 1.87 16.13 -25.09
C PRO A 146 1.07 16.47 -26.36
N GLU A 147 -0.15 15.93 -26.45
CA GLU A 147 -1.07 16.17 -27.59
C GLU A 147 -1.91 17.45 -27.43
N GLY A 148 -1.61 18.28 -26.45
CA GLY A 148 -2.34 19.52 -26.16
C GLY A 148 -3.69 19.30 -25.44
N LYS A 149 -4.06 18.06 -25.09
CA LYS A 149 -5.27 17.76 -24.34
C LYS A 149 -5.13 18.27 -22.90
N ALA A 150 -6.04 19.17 -22.50
CA ALA A 150 -6.10 19.69 -21.15
C ALA A 150 -6.95 18.79 -20.23
N TYR A 151 -6.42 18.51 -19.05
CA TYR A 151 -7.11 17.82 -17.96
C TYR A 151 -7.30 18.80 -16.81
N ARG A 152 -8.45 18.77 -16.18
CA ARG A 152 -8.80 19.62 -15.03
C ARG A 152 -9.80 18.94 -14.12
N LEU A 153 -9.89 19.37 -12.88
CA LEU A 153 -10.85 18.86 -11.92
C LEU A 153 -12.29 19.29 -12.28
N ASN A 154 -13.22 18.33 -12.13
CA ASN A 154 -14.65 18.61 -12.19
C ASN A 154 -15.11 19.40 -10.96
N GLU A 155 -16.31 19.96 -10.99
CA GLU A 155 -16.91 20.63 -9.83
C GLU A 155 -17.01 19.70 -8.63
N ARG A 156 -17.48 18.46 -8.84
CA ARG A 156 -17.52 17.41 -7.82
C ARG A 156 -16.39 16.41 -8.09
N THR A 157 -15.67 16.06 -7.05
CA THR A 157 -14.58 15.09 -7.08
C THR A 157 -14.72 14.10 -5.94
N ALA A 158 -14.01 12.99 -6.02
CA ALA A 158 -13.83 12.08 -4.90
C ALA A 158 -13.17 12.80 -3.70
N THR A 159 -13.46 12.33 -2.48
CA THR A 159 -12.75 12.76 -1.26
C THR A 159 -11.30 12.32 -1.34
N LEU A 160 -10.38 13.25 -1.10
CA LEU A 160 -8.93 12.98 -1.17
C LEU A 160 -8.44 12.33 0.13
N VAL A 161 -7.72 11.23 -0.01
CA VAL A 161 -6.96 10.58 1.06
C VAL A 161 -5.52 10.41 0.57
N VAL A 162 -4.52 10.56 1.43
CA VAL A 162 -3.11 10.46 1.05
C VAL A 162 -2.48 9.24 1.71
N ARG A 163 -1.76 8.42 0.95
CA ARG A 163 -0.90 7.35 1.48
C ARG A 163 0.54 7.85 1.53
N PRO A 164 1.06 8.21 2.72
CA PRO A 164 2.48 8.52 2.87
C PRO A 164 3.31 7.25 2.74
N ARG A 165 4.58 7.38 2.44
CA ARG A 165 5.53 6.27 2.45
C ARG A 165 5.60 5.59 3.83
N GLY A 166 5.86 4.28 3.82
CA GLY A 166 5.89 3.47 5.04
C GLY A 166 7.06 3.81 5.97
N TRP A 167 6.94 3.42 7.26
CA TRP A 167 7.95 3.70 8.30
C TRP A 167 9.37 3.23 7.97
N HIS A 168 9.51 2.21 7.13
CA HIS A 168 10.80 1.64 6.73
C HIS A 168 11.57 2.49 5.71
N LEU A 169 10.92 3.46 5.05
CA LEU A 169 11.51 4.29 4.01
C LEU A 169 12.09 5.60 4.57
N VAL A 170 13.08 6.13 3.87
CA VAL A 170 13.70 7.42 4.13
C VAL A 170 13.67 8.32 2.91
N GLU A 171 13.68 9.64 3.12
CA GLU A 171 13.91 10.62 2.08
C GLU A 171 15.37 11.11 2.18
N ARG A 172 16.22 10.54 1.34
CA ARG A 172 17.67 10.77 1.42
C ARG A 172 18.13 12.16 0.98
N HIS A 173 17.27 12.88 0.25
CA HIS A 173 17.60 14.20 -0.27
C HIS A 173 17.33 15.32 0.73
N VAL A 174 16.75 15.01 1.89
CA VAL A 174 16.57 15.94 2.99
C VAL A 174 17.22 15.36 4.25
N LEU A 175 18.21 16.08 4.77
CA LEU A 175 18.83 15.73 6.04
C LEU A 175 18.31 16.62 7.16
N VAL A 176 18.12 16.03 8.31
CA VAL A 176 17.87 16.73 9.58
C VAL A 176 18.95 16.29 10.56
N ASP A 177 19.74 17.24 11.03
CA ASP A 177 20.89 17.04 11.92
C ASP A 177 21.88 15.98 11.37
N GLY A 178 22.10 16.02 10.04
CA GLY A 178 23.03 15.15 9.31
C GLY A 178 22.51 13.75 8.99
N ALA A 179 21.25 13.41 9.32
CA ALA A 179 20.64 12.12 9.00
C ALA A 179 19.46 12.26 8.02
N PRO A 180 19.26 11.30 7.09
CA PRO A 180 18.09 11.30 6.21
C PRO A 180 16.78 11.32 6.99
N VAL A 181 15.83 12.14 6.55
CA VAL A 181 14.53 12.21 7.21
C VAL A 181 13.70 10.95 6.93
N SER A 182 12.89 10.51 7.89
CA SER A 182 11.87 9.47 7.65
C SER A 182 10.93 9.91 6.53
N ALA A 183 10.77 9.08 5.50
CA ALA A 183 9.87 9.38 4.39
C ALA A 183 8.42 9.55 4.85
N SER A 184 8.00 8.76 5.84
CA SER A 184 6.66 8.88 6.45
C SER A 184 6.45 10.26 7.09
N LEU A 185 7.43 10.74 7.85
CA LEU A 185 7.36 12.04 8.52
C LEU A 185 7.50 13.21 7.53
N PHE A 186 8.24 13.01 6.46
CA PHE A 186 8.38 13.98 5.38
C PHE A 186 7.05 14.15 4.63
N ASP A 187 6.47 13.05 4.16
CA ASP A 187 5.22 13.07 3.37
C ASP A 187 4.05 13.58 4.22
N PHE A 188 3.89 13.04 5.43
CA PHE A 188 2.87 13.51 6.37
C PHE A 188 3.06 14.98 6.73
N GLY A 189 4.32 15.37 7.01
CA GLY A 189 4.65 16.73 7.43
C GLY A 189 4.34 17.76 6.36
N LEU A 190 4.75 17.52 5.12
CA LEU A 190 4.44 18.42 4.01
C LEU A 190 2.93 18.50 3.73
N PHE A 191 2.25 17.35 3.67
CA PHE A 191 0.80 17.31 3.45
C PHE A 191 0.04 18.05 4.56
N LEU A 192 0.33 17.76 5.82
CA LEU A 192 -0.40 18.41 6.92
C LEU A 192 -0.09 19.90 7.01
N PHE A 193 1.17 20.31 6.77
CA PHE A 193 1.58 21.72 6.82
C PHE A 193 0.88 22.55 5.75
N HIS A 194 0.91 22.08 4.52
CA HIS A 194 0.38 22.83 3.38
C HIS A 194 -1.14 22.73 3.24
N ASP A 195 -1.70 21.57 3.52
CA ASP A 195 -3.05 21.22 3.10
C ASP A 195 -4.00 20.99 4.28
N GLY A 196 -3.49 20.73 5.48
CA GLY A 196 -4.33 20.34 6.61
C GLY A 196 -5.42 21.35 7.00
N ARG A 197 -5.11 22.64 6.98
CA ARG A 197 -6.11 23.70 7.23
C ARG A 197 -7.02 23.93 6.02
N GLU A 198 -6.45 23.94 4.83
CA GLU A 198 -7.18 24.18 3.59
C GLU A 198 -8.28 23.14 3.37
N VAL A 199 -7.99 21.84 3.61
CA VAL A 199 -9.01 20.79 3.47
C VAL A 199 -10.14 20.96 4.47
N LEU A 200 -9.84 21.39 5.71
CA LEU A 200 -10.86 21.67 6.74
C LEU A 200 -11.74 22.88 6.35
N GLU A 201 -11.15 23.95 5.86
CA GLU A 201 -11.88 25.14 5.38
C GLU A 201 -12.79 24.80 4.20
N ARG A 202 -12.46 23.76 3.42
CA ARG A 202 -13.27 23.24 2.31
C ARG A 202 -14.30 22.20 2.73
N GLY A 203 -14.42 21.91 4.04
CA GLY A 203 -15.43 20.98 4.58
C GLY A 203 -15.05 19.51 4.48
N SER A 204 -13.75 19.20 4.31
CA SER A 204 -13.17 17.85 4.35
C SER A 204 -12.16 17.75 5.51
N GLY A 205 -11.20 16.84 5.45
CA GLY A 205 -10.17 16.70 6.47
C GLY A 205 -8.85 16.15 5.94
N PRO A 206 -7.77 16.24 6.72
CA PRO A 206 -6.48 15.64 6.36
C PRO A 206 -6.54 14.12 6.59
N TYR A 207 -6.99 13.40 5.55
CA TYR A 207 -7.24 11.96 5.61
C TYR A 207 -6.05 11.18 5.06
N LEU A 208 -5.77 10.04 5.70
CA LEU A 208 -4.57 9.25 5.43
C LEU A 208 -4.90 7.76 5.26
N TYR A 209 -4.06 7.08 4.47
CA TYR A 209 -3.90 5.63 4.48
C TYR A 209 -2.53 5.27 5.04
N LEU A 210 -2.47 4.35 6.01
CA LEU A 210 -1.22 3.99 6.69
C LEU A 210 -0.74 2.62 6.21
N PRO A 211 0.41 2.56 5.49
CA PRO A 211 0.90 1.31 4.93
C PRO A 211 1.85 0.57 5.85
N LYS A 212 2.00 -0.75 5.61
CA LYS A 212 3.09 -1.61 6.06
C LYS A 212 3.29 -1.65 7.58
N LEU A 213 2.24 -1.42 8.39
CA LEU A 213 2.32 -1.59 9.83
C LEU A 213 2.43 -3.08 10.20
N GLU A 214 3.31 -3.41 11.16
CA GLU A 214 3.42 -4.76 11.70
C GLU A 214 2.72 -4.94 13.05
N GLY A 215 2.24 -3.87 13.68
CA GLY A 215 1.50 -3.98 14.94
C GLY A 215 1.10 -2.65 15.57
N ARG A 216 0.46 -2.74 16.75
CA ARG A 216 -0.14 -1.60 17.46
C ARG A 216 0.84 -0.51 17.87
N LEU A 217 2.11 -0.86 18.13
CA LEU A 217 3.08 0.14 18.59
C LEU A 217 3.46 1.11 17.46
N GLU A 218 3.45 0.64 16.22
CA GLU A 218 3.64 1.49 15.04
C GLU A 218 2.39 2.36 14.79
N ALA A 219 1.19 1.82 15.05
CA ALA A 219 -0.06 2.59 15.03
C ALA A 219 -0.08 3.67 16.13
N ARG A 220 0.40 3.34 17.34
CA ARG A 220 0.59 4.32 18.43
C ARG A 220 1.56 5.43 18.04
N LEU A 221 2.65 5.11 17.36
CA LEU A 221 3.57 6.13 16.84
C LEU A 221 2.86 7.10 15.91
N TRP A 222 2.06 6.60 14.95
CA TRP A 222 1.24 7.45 14.09
C TRP A 222 0.25 8.32 14.87
N ASN A 223 -0.42 7.75 15.88
CA ASN A 223 -1.36 8.51 16.72
C ASN A 223 -0.67 9.68 17.42
N ASP A 224 0.54 9.46 17.96
CA ASP A 224 1.31 10.50 18.63
C ASP A 224 1.80 11.57 17.63
N VAL A 225 2.19 11.17 16.42
CA VAL A 225 2.53 12.08 15.31
C VAL A 225 1.31 12.93 14.92
N PHE A 226 0.11 12.35 14.88
CA PHE A 226 -1.12 13.09 14.58
C PHE A 226 -1.43 14.13 15.66
N PHE A 227 -1.35 13.76 16.93
CA PHE A 227 -1.55 14.71 18.04
C PHE A 227 -0.55 15.85 17.98
N PHE A 228 0.72 15.52 17.79
CA PHE A 228 1.77 16.55 17.66
C PHE A 228 1.50 17.48 16.48
N GLY A 229 1.18 16.93 15.30
CA GLY A 229 0.91 17.72 14.09
C GLY A 229 -0.28 18.66 14.27
N GLN A 230 -1.40 18.14 14.80
CA GLN A 230 -2.59 18.94 15.07
C GLN A 230 -2.29 20.07 16.06
N GLN A 231 -1.62 19.77 17.16
CA GLN A 231 -1.24 20.78 18.16
C GLN A 231 -0.30 21.83 17.56
N ALA A 232 0.73 21.40 16.84
CA ALA A 232 1.76 22.30 16.30
C ALA A 232 1.22 23.28 15.25
N LEU A 233 0.21 22.86 14.49
CA LEU A 233 -0.39 23.66 13.42
C LEU A 233 -1.74 24.26 13.81
N GLY A 234 -2.20 24.07 15.06
CA GLY A 234 -3.50 24.59 15.51
C GLY A 234 -4.70 23.97 14.75
N ILE A 235 -4.56 22.72 14.34
CA ILE A 235 -5.63 21.91 13.74
C ILE A 235 -6.43 21.25 14.86
N PRO A 236 -7.77 21.26 14.84
CA PRO A 236 -8.57 20.64 15.88
C PRO A 236 -8.23 19.15 16.07
N ARG A 237 -8.17 18.70 17.33
CA ARG A 237 -7.94 17.28 17.66
C ARG A 237 -9.01 16.40 17.03
N GLY A 238 -8.61 15.28 16.46
CA GLY A 238 -9.52 14.34 15.79
C GLY A 238 -9.90 14.73 14.35
N SER A 239 -9.37 15.84 13.80
CA SER A 239 -9.58 16.20 12.39
C SER A 239 -8.87 15.23 11.42
N ILE A 240 -7.71 14.72 11.80
CA ILE A 240 -7.01 13.68 11.02
C ILE A 240 -7.81 12.39 11.12
N ARG A 241 -8.05 11.74 9.97
CA ARG A 241 -8.60 10.39 9.92
C ARG A 241 -7.69 9.47 9.14
N ALA A 242 -7.51 8.25 9.64
CA ALA A 242 -6.60 7.28 9.04
C ALA A 242 -7.26 5.91 8.86
N THR A 243 -7.12 5.35 7.67
CA THR A 243 -7.40 3.94 7.40
C THR A 243 -6.08 3.19 7.41
N VAL A 244 -6.02 2.05 8.09
CA VAL A 244 -4.81 1.22 8.13
C VAL A 244 -4.94 0.07 7.14
N LEU A 245 -3.93 -0.09 6.30
CA LEU A 245 -3.78 -1.31 5.50
C LEU A 245 -3.32 -2.45 6.42
N ILE A 246 -4.17 -3.45 6.57
CA ILE A 246 -3.76 -4.71 7.18
C ILE A 246 -3.16 -5.57 6.07
N GLU A 247 -1.92 -5.34 5.81
CA GLU A 247 -1.18 -5.93 4.68
C GLU A 247 0.10 -6.64 5.12
N THR A 248 0.22 -6.88 6.42
CA THR A 248 1.25 -7.75 6.99
C THR A 248 0.61 -8.81 7.86
N ILE A 249 1.16 -10.04 7.80
CA ILE A 249 0.64 -11.16 8.58
C ILE A 249 0.65 -10.85 10.09
N LEU A 250 1.63 -10.10 10.59
CA LEU A 250 1.72 -9.76 12.00
C LEU A 250 0.61 -8.79 12.42
N ALA A 251 0.28 -7.80 11.60
CA ALA A 251 -0.81 -6.85 11.89
C ALA A 251 -2.19 -7.53 11.95
N ALA A 252 -2.37 -8.65 11.24
CA ALA A 252 -3.62 -9.41 11.29
C ALA A 252 -3.97 -9.90 12.70
N PHE A 253 -2.98 -10.13 13.55
CA PHE A 253 -3.17 -10.54 14.95
C PHE A 253 -3.42 -9.36 15.91
N GLU A 254 -3.23 -8.12 15.46
CA GLU A 254 -3.34 -6.92 16.28
C GLU A 254 -4.36 -5.89 15.72
N MET A 255 -5.36 -6.34 14.93
CA MET A 255 -6.34 -5.42 14.30
C MET A 255 -7.13 -4.60 15.33
N ASP A 256 -7.61 -5.24 16.41
CA ASP A 256 -8.29 -4.55 17.51
C ASP A 256 -7.38 -3.52 18.17
N GLU A 257 -6.14 -3.90 18.46
CA GLU A 257 -5.15 -3.05 19.11
C GLU A 257 -4.74 -1.87 18.23
N ILE A 258 -4.57 -2.09 16.93
CA ILE A 258 -4.28 -1.03 15.94
C ILE A 258 -5.41 0.01 15.95
N LEU A 259 -6.66 -0.45 15.86
CA LEU A 259 -7.83 0.45 15.96
C LEU A 259 -7.91 1.16 17.30
N PHE A 260 -7.57 0.46 18.41
CA PHE A 260 -7.59 1.04 19.75
C PHE A 260 -6.58 2.17 19.92
N GLU A 261 -5.35 1.98 19.43
CA GLU A 261 -4.31 3.00 19.48
C GLU A 261 -4.71 4.24 18.67
N LEU A 262 -5.36 4.04 17.54
CA LEU A 262 -5.82 5.12 16.63
C LEU A 262 -7.28 5.56 16.89
N ARG A 263 -7.96 5.12 17.95
CA ARG A 263 -9.43 5.25 18.09
C ARG A 263 -9.99 6.64 17.90
N GLU A 264 -9.24 7.70 18.17
CA GLU A 264 -9.66 9.09 17.92
C GLU A 264 -9.45 9.52 16.45
N HIS A 265 -8.63 8.80 15.70
CA HIS A 265 -8.25 9.09 14.32
C HIS A 265 -8.61 7.99 13.33
N ALA A 266 -8.96 6.79 13.79
CA ALA A 266 -9.27 5.67 12.90
C ALA A 266 -10.52 5.94 12.06
N ALA A 267 -10.42 5.67 10.75
CA ALA A 267 -11.52 5.65 9.82
C ALA A 267 -11.90 4.23 9.39
N GLY A 268 -10.95 3.29 9.43
CA GLY A 268 -11.19 1.91 9.05
C GLY A 268 -9.92 1.07 8.90
N LEU A 269 -10.12 -0.18 8.47
CA LEU A 269 -9.06 -1.06 8.00
C LEU A 269 -9.32 -1.43 6.54
N ASN A 270 -8.24 -1.67 5.81
CA ASN A 270 -8.29 -2.13 4.41
C ASN A 270 -7.60 -3.50 4.29
N ALA A 271 -8.19 -4.39 3.47
CA ALA A 271 -7.66 -5.72 3.22
C ALA A 271 -6.69 -5.71 2.02
N GLY A 272 -5.41 -5.51 2.25
CA GLY A 272 -4.37 -5.68 1.24
C GLY A 272 -4.23 -7.14 0.80
N ARG A 273 -3.90 -7.39 -0.47
CA ARG A 273 -3.73 -8.76 -0.98
C ARG A 273 -2.26 -9.13 -1.16
N TRP A 274 -1.58 -8.48 -2.11
CA TRP A 274 -0.24 -8.90 -2.49
C TRP A 274 0.79 -8.68 -1.39
N ASP A 275 0.74 -7.55 -0.72
CA ASP A 275 1.59 -7.29 0.44
C ASP A 275 1.33 -8.27 1.59
N TYR A 276 0.06 -8.62 1.85
CA TYR A 276 -0.28 -9.60 2.87
C TYR A 276 0.33 -10.97 2.56
N ILE A 277 0.16 -11.46 1.31
CA ILE A 277 0.74 -12.72 0.86
C ILE A 277 2.27 -12.63 0.86
N PHE A 278 2.85 -11.54 0.37
CA PHE A 278 4.29 -11.28 0.44
C PHE A 278 4.81 -11.33 1.87
N SER A 279 4.09 -10.74 2.82
CA SER A 279 4.51 -10.72 4.23
C SER A 279 4.62 -12.10 4.86
N ILE A 280 3.82 -13.08 4.41
CA ILE A 280 3.92 -14.48 4.84
C ILE A 280 5.28 -15.05 4.43
N ILE A 281 5.67 -14.85 3.18
CA ILE A 281 6.99 -15.30 2.70
C ILE A 281 8.11 -14.53 3.41
N LYS A 282 7.97 -13.22 3.55
CA LYS A 282 8.95 -12.37 4.27
C LYS A 282 9.21 -12.86 5.69
N LYS A 283 8.17 -13.25 6.41
CA LYS A 283 8.26 -13.62 7.83
C LYS A 283 8.52 -15.11 8.06
N LEU A 284 8.03 -15.99 7.19
CA LEU A 284 8.00 -17.44 7.41
C LEU A 284 8.56 -18.22 6.22
N GLY A 285 9.20 -17.55 5.25
CA GLY A 285 9.60 -18.12 3.96
C GLY A 285 10.68 -19.19 4.00
N GLU A 286 11.44 -19.33 5.10
CA GLU A 286 12.39 -20.41 5.29
C GLU A 286 11.76 -21.72 5.79
N ARG A 287 10.46 -21.68 6.10
CA ARG A 287 9.74 -22.85 6.60
C ARG A 287 9.06 -23.59 5.45
N PRO A 288 9.30 -24.91 5.31
CA PRO A 288 8.70 -25.70 4.22
C PRO A 288 7.16 -25.78 4.27
N ASP A 289 6.57 -25.66 5.45
CA ASP A 289 5.12 -25.66 5.68
C ASP A 289 4.44 -24.33 5.26
N PHE A 290 5.24 -23.31 4.90
CA PHE A 290 4.76 -22.01 4.42
C PHE A 290 5.09 -21.74 2.94
N VAL A 291 5.38 -22.79 2.16
CA VAL A 291 5.54 -22.65 0.71
C VAL A 291 4.20 -22.36 0.06
N LEU A 292 4.16 -21.26 -0.69
CA LEU A 292 2.97 -20.88 -1.47
C LEU A 292 3.09 -21.37 -2.92
N PRO A 293 1.98 -21.81 -3.54
CA PRO A 293 1.93 -22.16 -4.97
C PRO A 293 2.02 -20.91 -5.86
N ASP A 294 1.88 -21.07 -7.18
CA ASP A 294 1.83 -19.94 -8.12
C ASP A 294 0.88 -18.84 -7.61
N ARG A 295 1.30 -17.61 -7.68
CA ARG A 295 0.53 -16.47 -7.11
C ARG A 295 -0.90 -16.38 -7.64
N ALA A 296 -1.14 -16.82 -8.89
CA ALA A 296 -2.47 -16.83 -9.47
C ALA A 296 -3.46 -17.76 -8.74
N GLN A 297 -2.95 -18.78 -8.03
CA GLN A 297 -3.76 -19.74 -7.28
C GLN A 297 -4.05 -19.24 -5.84
N VAL A 298 -3.32 -18.22 -5.35
CA VAL A 298 -3.53 -17.63 -4.03
C VAL A 298 -4.56 -16.49 -4.16
N THR A 299 -5.82 -16.87 -4.25
CA THR A 299 -6.94 -15.92 -4.39
C THR A 299 -7.48 -15.48 -3.02
N MET A 300 -8.36 -14.47 -3.01
CA MET A 300 -9.05 -14.05 -1.77
C MET A 300 -10.02 -15.11 -1.24
N ALA A 301 -10.25 -16.19 -1.99
CA ALA A 301 -11.15 -17.30 -1.61
C ALA A 301 -10.42 -18.46 -0.91
N VAL A 302 -9.08 -18.50 -0.87
CA VAL A 302 -8.34 -19.55 -0.15
C VAL A 302 -8.53 -19.42 1.36
N PRO A 303 -8.42 -20.51 2.15
CA PRO A 303 -8.82 -20.54 3.56
C PRO A 303 -8.24 -19.41 4.41
N PHE A 304 -6.92 -19.21 4.41
CA PHE A 304 -6.30 -18.18 5.25
C PHE A 304 -6.67 -16.74 4.84
N MET A 305 -6.85 -16.50 3.52
CA MET A 305 -7.31 -15.20 3.04
C MET A 305 -8.76 -14.95 3.43
N ARG A 306 -9.60 -15.99 3.45
CA ARG A 306 -10.98 -15.92 3.98
C ARG A 306 -10.98 -15.61 5.47
N ALA A 307 -10.18 -16.33 6.27
CA ALA A 307 -10.04 -16.08 7.70
C ALA A 307 -9.63 -14.63 7.98
N TYR A 308 -8.60 -14.16 7.28
CA TYR A 308 -8.09 -12.80 7.39
C TYR A 308 -9.17 -11.74 7.07
N THR A 309 -9.85 -11.86 5.92
CA THR A 309 -10.86 -10.87 5.51
C THR A 309 -12.10 -10.88 6.39
N GLN A 310 -12.56 -12.05 6.84
CA GLN A 310 -13.68 -12.16 7.75
C GLN A 310 -13.37 -11.58 9.14
N LEU A 311 -12.16 -11.84 9.66
CA LEU A 311 -11.70 -11.24 10.92
C LEU A 311 -11.65 -9.72 10.82
N LEU A 312 -11.15 -9.17 9.69
CA LEU A 312 -11.08 -7.74 9.46
C LEU A 312 -12.47 -7.09 9.50
N VAL A 313 -13.44 -7.65 8.77
CA VAL A 313 -14.83 -7.14 8.76
C VAL A 313 -15.42 -7.16 10.17
N ARG A 314 -15.33 -8.31 10.87
CA ARG A 314 -15.83 -8.46 12.25
C ARG A 314 -15.21 -7.43 13.18
N THR A 315 -13.88 -7.29 13.14
CA THR A 315 -13.16 -6.34 14.01
C THR A 315 -13.61 -4.91 13.73
N CYS A 316 -13.63 -4.49 12.46
CA CYS A 316 -14.07 -3.16 12.08
C CYS A 316 -15.49 -2.85 12.58
N HIS A 317 -16.46 -3.70 12.27
CA HIS A 317 -17.86 -3.46 12.61
C HIS A 317 -18.09 -3.43 14.12
N ARG A 318 -17.46 -4.34 14.86
CA ARG A 318 -17.52 -4.33 16.34
C ARG A 318 -17.01 -3.00 16.91
N ARG A 319 -16.01 -2.37 16.26
CA ARG A 319 -15.42 -1.11 16.72
C ARG A 319 -16.02 0.13 16.04
N GLY A 320 -17.03 -0.01 15.19
CA GLY A 320 -17.67 1.09 14.47
C GLY A 320 -16.83 1.67 13.33
N ALA A 321 -15.74 0.98 12.95
CA ALA A 321 -14.84 1.35 11.85
C ALA A 321 -15.34 0.80 10.51
N HIS A 322 -14.92 1.40 9.40
CA HIS A 322 -15.17 0.86 8.05
C HIS A 322 -14.24 -0.31 7.73
N ALA A 323 -14.81 -1.34 7.08
CA ALA A 323 -14.06 -2.43 6.48
C ALA A 323 -14.00 -2.22 4.96
N ILE A 324 -12.79 -2.04 4.42
CA ILE A 324 -12.57 -1.77 2.99
C ILE A 324 -11.88 -2.97 2.36
N GLY A 325 -12.47 -3.47 1.25
CA GLY A 325 -11.98 -4.61 0.50
C GLY A 325 -10.74 -4.30 -0.35
N GLY A 326 -10.18 -5.34 -0.95
CA GLY A 326 -8.94 -5.26 -1.70
C GLY A 326 -9.08 -4.62 -3.08
N MET A 327 -7.94 -4.33 -3.70
CA MET A 327 -7.85 -3.68 -5.00
C MET A 327 -8.17 -4.64 -6.15
N SER A 328 -9.00 -4.19 -7.09
CA SER A 328 -9.08 -4.75 -8.44
C SER A 328 -8.22 -3.91 -9.38
N ALA A 329 -7.14 -4.54 -9.89
CA ALA A 329 -6.09 -3.87 -10.66
C ALA A 329 -6.28 -3.96 -12.19
N PHE A 330 -7.35 -4.57 -12.68
CA PHE A 330 -7.56 -4.79 -14.10
C PHE A 330 -7.69 -3.47 -14.89
N ILE A 331 -7.06 -3.42 -16.06
CA ILE A 331 -7.13 -2.31 -17.01
C ILE A 331 -7.96 -2.79 -18.22
N PRO A 332 -9.18 -2.27 -18.45
CA PRO A 332 -9.96 -2.61 -19.62
C PRO A 332 -9.23 -2.30 -20.94
N ASN A 333 -9.16 -3.27 -21.83
CA ASN A 333 -8.51 -3.14 -23.13
C ASN A 333 -9.56 -3.17 -24.27
N ARG A 334 -9.80 -2.03 -24.88
CA ARG A 334 -10.79 -1.89 -25.98
C ARG A 334 -10.44 -2.70 -27.23
N ARG A 335 -9.18 -3.11 -27.38
CA ARG A 335 -8.71 -3.93 -28.52
C ARG A 335 -9.01 -5.42 -28.32
N GLU A 336 -9.29 -5.83 -27.09
CA GLU A 336 -9.55 -7.22 -26.68
C GLU A 336 -10.85 -7.30 -25.88
N PRO A 337 -12.01 -7.12 -26.53
CA PRO A 337 -13.30 -6.98 -25.84
C PRO A 337 -13.72 -8.24 -25.06
N GLU A 338 -13.39 -9.45 -25.54
CA GLU A 338 -13.68 -10.70 -24.82
C GLU A 338 -12.82 -10.85 -23.55
N VAL A 339 -11.53 -10.53 -23.63
CA VAL A 339 -10.63 -10.52 -22.46
C VAL A 339 -11.15 -9.51 -21.43
N THR A 340 -11.55 -8.34 -21.90
CA THR A 340 -12.14 -7.30 -21.05
C THR A 340 -13.43 -7.76 -20.38
N ALA A 341 -14.34 -8.39 -21.12
CA ALA A 341 -15.61 -8.88 -20.58
C ALA A 341 -15.40 -9.95 -19.49
N ASN A 342 -14.48 -10.89 -19.71
CA ASN A 342 -14.14 -11.92 -18.73
C ASN A 342 -13.51 -11.32 -17.47
N ALA A 343 -12.59 -10.36 -17.63
CA ALA A 343 -11.96 -9.70 -16.48
C ALA A 343 -12.96 -8.86 -15.68
N LEU A 344 -13.90 -8.15 -16.32
CA LEU A 344 -14.98 -7.43 -15.63
C LEU A 344 -15.94 -8.37 -14.90
N ALA A 345 -16.19 -9.58 -15.45
CA ALA A 345 -16.97 -10.60 -14.75
C ALA A 345 -16.26 -11.06 -13.48
N ASN A 346 -14.95 -11.32 -13.54
CA ASN A 346 -14.14 -11.68 -12.37
C ASN A 346 -14.09 -10.55 -11.32
N VAL A 347 -13.97 -9.30 -11.76
CA VAL A 347 -14.07 -8.14 -10.86
C VAL A 347 -15.43 -8.10 -10.17
N ARG A 348 -16.51 -8.30 -10.91
CA ARG A 348 -17.88 -8.32 -10.35
C ARG A 348 -18.04 -9.42 -9.30
N GLU A 349 -17.62 -10.64 -9.60
CA GLU A 349 -17.66 -11.77 -8.66
C GLU A 349 -16.86 -11.49 -7.38
N ASP A 350 -15.67 -10.92 -7.52
CA ASP A 350 -14.83 -10.53 -6.39
C ASP A 350 -15.55 -9.50 -5.49
N LYS A 351 -16.13 -8.46 -6.09
CA LYS A 351 -16.86 -7.43 -5.35
C LYS A 351 -18.19 -7.92 -4.76
N GLU A 352 -18.87 -8.86 -5.41
CA GLU A 352 -20.06 -9.53 -4.85
C GLU A 352 -19.71 -10.34 -3.61
N ARG A 353 -18.59 -11.04 -3.61
CA ARG A 353 -18.08 -11.73 -2.42
C ARG A 353 -17.79 -10.73 -1.31
N GLU A 354 -17.01 -9.66 -1.56
CA GLU A 354 -16.67 -8.64 -0.58
C GLU A 354 -17.92 -7.99 0.04
N ALA A 355 -18.82 -7.49 -0.77
CA ALA A 355 -20.06 -6.86 -0.30
C ALA A 355 -20.94 -7.86 0.49
N GLY A 356 -21.00 -9.13 0.05
CA GLY A 356 -21.69 -10.23 0.72
C GLY A 356 -21.07 -10.61 2.05
N ASP A 357 -19.74 -10.50 2.20
CA ASP A 357 -19.01 -10.77 3.44
C ASP A 357 -19.18 -9.66 4.49
N GLY A 358 -19.61 -8.48 4.08
CA GLY A 358 -19.83 -7.36 4.99
C GLY A 358 -18.90 -6.17 4.82
N PHE A 359 -18.06 -6.15 3.78
CA PHE A 359 -17.27 -4.96 3.50
C PHE A 359 -18.14 -3.75 3.17
N ASP A 360 -17.75 -2.57 3.64
CA ASP A 360 -18.45 -1.31 3.43
C ASP A 360 -18.08 -0.65 2.10
N GLY A 361 -16.95 -1.03 1.55
CA GLY A 361 -16.42 -0.53 0.29
C GLY A 361 -15.25 -1.34 -0.22
N THR A 362 -14.69 -0.92 -1.34
CA THR A 362 -13.63 -1.65 -2.03
C THR A 362 -12.72 -0.72 -2.83
N TRP A 363 -11.54 -1.23 -3.25
CA TRP A 363 -10.60 -0.51 -4.10
C TRP A 363 -10.66 -0.94 -5.55
N VAL A 364 -10.45 0.03 -6.43
CA VAL A 364 -10.20 -0.16 -7.86
C VAL A 364 -9.01 0.70 -8.30
N ALA A 365 -8.24 0.22 -9.29
CA ALA A 365 -7.09 0.95 -9.83
C ALA A 365 -7.37 1.66 -11.16
N HIS A 366 -8.57 1.52 -11.73
CA HIS A 366 -8.91 2.12 -13.01
C HIS A 366 -10.32 2.76 -12.98
N PRO A 367 -10.51 3.97 -13.55
CA PRO A 367 -11.81 4.65 -13.56
C PRO A 367 -12.96 3.83 -14.13
N ASP A 368 -12.72 3.02 -15.17
CA ASP A 368 -13.74 2.20 -15.81
C ASP A 368 -14.25 1.05 -14.91
N LEU A 369 -13.55 0.74 -13.80
CA LEU A 369 -14.01 -0.24 -12.80
C LEU A 369 -14.92 0.37 -11.74
N VAL A 370 -14.92 1.70 -11.59
CA VAL A 370 -15.76 2.41 -10.59
C VAL A 370 -17.25 2.09 -10.76
N PRO A 371 -17.84 2.14 -11.97
CA PRO A 371 -19.24 1.79 -12.14
C PRO A 371 -19.54 0.32 -11.79
N VAL A 372 -18.65 -0.61 -12.16
CA VAL A 372 -18.84 -2.06 -11.93
C VAL A 372 -18.88 -2.36 -10.43
N ALA A 373 -17.88 -1.85 -9.68
CA ALA A 373 -17.85 -2.02 -8.23
C ALA A 373 -19.01 -1.26 -7.55
N GLY A 374 -19.32 -0.04 -8.03
CA GLY A 374 -20.40 0.78 -7.51
C GLY A 374 -21.78 0.12 -7.62
N GLU A 375 -22.10 -0.54 -8.75
CA GLU A 375 -23.33 -1.29 -8.93
C GLU A 375 -23.47 -2.45 -7.93
N VAL A 376 -22.36 -3.17 -7.68
CA VAL A 376 -22.36 -4.30 -6.74
C VAL A 376 -22.64 -3.83 -5.32
N PHE A 377 -21.88 -2.83 -4.84
CA PHE A 377 -22.07 -2.32 -3.49
C PHE A 377 -23.41 -1.60 -3.32
N ALA A 378 -23.91 -0.90 -4.35
CA ALA A 378 -25.22 -0.26 -4.31
C ALA A 378 -26.37 -1.27 -4.14
N ARG A 379 -26.27 -2.47 -4.74
CA ARG A 379 -27.28 -3.54 -4.54
C ARG A 379 -27.35 -4.04 -3.09
N VAL A 380 -26.21 -4.10 -2.40
CA VAL A 380 -26.14 -4.60 -1.02
C VAL A 380 -26.46 -3.49 -0.01
N LEU A 381 -25.88 -2.31 -0.20
CA LEU A 381 -26.04 -1.18 0.71
C LEU A 381 -27.39 -0.45 0.53
N GLY A 382 -27.91 -0.37 -0.71
CA GLY A 382 -29.06 0.45 -1.02
C GLY A 382 -28.77 1.93 -0.73
N GLU A 383 -29.64 2.55 0.09
CA GLU A 383 -29.47 3.94 0.53
C GLU A 383 -28.52 4.10 1.71
N ARG A 384 -28.10 3.02 2.37
CA ARG A 384 -27.15 3.06 3.49
C ARG A 384 -25.75 3.38 2.96
N HIS A 385 -24.97 4.07 3.74
CA HIS A 385 -23.58 4.39 3.38
C HIS A 385 -22.62 3.22 3.68
N HIS A 386 -22.96 2.37 4.64
CA HIS A 386 -22.15 1.24 5.11
C HIS A 386 -23.04 0.13 5.67
N GLN A 387 -22.44 -0.97 6.13
CA GLN A 387 -23.13 -2.09 6.80
C GLN A 387 -22.50 -2.45 8.16
N LYS A 388 -21.98 -1.45 8.90
CA LYS A 388 -21.32 -1.62 10.20
C LYS A 388 -22.22 -2.25 11.27
N GLU A 389 -23.54 -2.19 11.11
CA GLU A 389 -24.51 -2.88 11.97
C GLU A 389 -24.44 -4.42 11.86
N ARG A 390 -23.83 -4.93 10.79
CA ARG A 390 -23.60 -6.37 10.59
C ARG A 390 -22.34 -6.81 11.34
N LEU A 391 -22.45 -7.09 12.63
CA LEU A 391 -21.33 -7.33 13.54
C LEU A 391 -20.53 -8.61 13.25
N ARG A 392 -21.03 -9.51 12.39
CA ARG A 392 -20.38 -10.78 12.03
C ARG A 392 -19.95 -11.61 13.24
N GLU A 393 -20.86 -11.77 14.21
CA GLU A 393 -20.66 -12.62 15.39
C GLU A 393 -20.50 -14.10 15.04
N ASP A 394 -20.91 -14.49 13.82
CA ASP A 394 -20.72 -15.81 13.22
C ASP A 394 -19.23 -16.13 12.93
N VAL A 395 -18.37 -15.12 12.84
CA VAL A 395 -16.95 -15.29 12.50
C VAL A 395 -16.15 -15.64 13.74
N LEU A 396 -15.55 -16.83 13.73
CA LEU A 396 -14.63 -17.31 14.75
C LEU A 396 -13.32 -17.66 14.08
N VAL A 397 -12.30 -16.82 14.24
CA VAL A 397 -10.97 -16.97 13.63
C VAL A 397 -9.92 -17.03 14.72
N GLY A 398 -9.17 -18.12 14.75
CA GLY A 398 -8.01 -18.31 15.61
C GLY A 398 -6.68 -18.11 14.87
N ALA A 399 -5.58 -18.21 15.58
CA ALA A 399 -4.25 -18.07 15.00
C ALA A 399 -3.98 -19.13 13.91
N THR A 400 -4.42 -20.36 14.13
CA THR A 400 -4.28 -21.45 13.17
C THR A 400 -4.97 -21.18 11.85
N ASP A 401 -6.10 -20.47 11.85
CA ASP A 401 -6.84 -20.14 10.63
C ASP A 401 -6.10 -19.10 9.79
N LEU A 402 -5.43 -18.13 10.44
CA LEU A 402 -4.61 -17.12 9.79
C LEU A 402 -3.29 -17.68 9.24
N LEU A 403 -2.79 -18.74 9.84
CA LEU A 403 -1.51 -19.38 9.51
C LEU A 403 -1.66 -20.62 8.61
N ASP A 404 -2.88 -21.08 8.33
CA ASP A 404 -3.11 -22.21 7.42
C ASP A 404 -3.01 -21.77 5.94
N VAL A 405 -1.78 -21.56 5.50
CA VAL A 405 -1.48 -21.08 4.14
C VAL A 405 -1.64 -22.13 3.05
N ARG A 406 -2.17 -23.31 3.39
CA ARG A 406 -2.40 -24.38 2.41
C ARG A 406 -3.42 -23.94 1.37
N VAL A 407 -3.07 -24.13 0.11
CA VAL A 407 -3.96 -23.89 -1.03
C VAL A 407 -4.34 -25.25 -1.61
N PRO A 408 -5.59 -25.70 -1.51
CA PRO A 408 -6.01 -27.00 -2.02
C PRO A 408 -5.71 -27.15 -3.52
N GLY A 409 -4.97 -28.21 -3.90
CA GLY A 409 -4.55 -28.42 -5.28
C GLY A 409 -3.48 -27.45 -5.79
N GLY A 410 -2.93 -26.63 -4.91
CA GLY A 410 -1.87 -25.68 -5.24
C GLY A 410 -0.60 -26.34 -5.73
N ARG A 411 0.02 -25.76 -6.73
CA ARG A 411 1.27 -26.25 -7.34
C ARG A 411 2.15 -25.10 -7.79
N VAL A 412 3.44 -25.37 -7.86
CA VAL A 412 4.42 -24.46 -8.47
C VAL A 412 4.69 -24.95 -9.87
N SER A 413 4.47 -24.10 -10.87
CA SER A 413 4.64 -24.43 -12.29
C SER A 413 5.74 -23.60 -12.95
N GLU A 414 6.30 -24.09 -14.07
CA GLU A 414 7.20 -23.26 -14.88
C GLU A 414 6.50 -21.98 -15.37
N ALA A 415 5.22 -22.06 -15.70
CA ALA A 415 4.44 -20.88 -16.11
C ALA A 415 4.38 -19.83 -15.00
N GLY A 416 4.19 -20.25 -13.74
CA GLY A 416 4.23 -19.36 -12.56
C GLY A 416 5.61 -18.74 -12.35
N VAL A 417 6.68 -19.51 -12.53
CA VAL A 417 8.06 -19.00 -12.48
C VAL A 417 8.26 -17.93 -13.56
N ARG A 418 7.91 -18.24 -14.82
CA ARG A 418 8.04 -17.30 -15.94
C ARG A 418 7.26 -16.01 -15.70
N GLN A 419 6.04 -16.12 -15.21
CA GLN A 419 5.22 -14.96 -14.88
C GLN A 419 5.90 -14.08 -13.82
N ASN A 420 6.42 -14.66 -12.75
CA ASN A 420 7.09 -13.92 -11.69
C ASN A 420 8.37 -13.24 -12.18
N VAL A 421 9.19 -13.94 -13.01
CA VAL A 421 10.39 -13.36 -13.62
C VAL A 421 10.03 -12.20 -14.54
N ASN A 422 9.07 -12.42 -15.45
CA ASN A 422 8.68 -11.42 -16.44
C ASN A 422 8.10 -10.17 -15.80
N VAL A 423 7.16 -10.32 -14.85
CA VAL A 423 6.57 -9.20 -14.11
C VAL A 423 7.61 -8.48 -13.27
N GLY A 424 8.50 -9.22 -12.58
CA GLY A 424 9.59 -8.62 -11.80
C GLY A 424 10.51 -7.74 -12.66
N LEU A 425 10.91 -8.22 -13.85
CA LEU A 425 11.76 -7.48 -14.77
C LEU A 425 11.06 -6.23 -15.32
N GLN A 426 9.82 -6.36 -15.82
CA GLN A 426 9.08 -5.23 -16.38
C GLN A 426 8.78 -4.17 -15.32
N TYR A 427 8.39 -4.60 -14.12
CA TYR A 427 8.10 -3.67 -13.04
C TYR A 427 9.34 -2.91 -12.58
N LEU A 428 10.45 -3.62 -12.33
CA LEU A 428 11.71 -2.98 -11.92
C LEU A 428 12.24 -2.03 -13.00
N ASP A 429 12.15 -2.41 -14.28
CA ASP A 429 12.51 -1.52 -15.38
C ASP A 429 11.69 -0.23 -15.37
N ALA A 430 10.36 -0.34 -15.25
CA ALA A 430 9.46 0.82 -15.19
C ALA A 430 9.75 1.69 -13.95
N TRP A 431 9.89 1.06 -12.79
CA TRP A 431 10.14 1.75 -11.52
C TRP A 431 11.47 2.51 -11.52
N LEU A 432 12.53 1.91 -12.06
CA LEU A 432 13.83 2.57 -12.22
C LEU A 432 13.78 3.74 -13.22
N GLN A 433 12.84 3.73 -14.16
CA GLN A 433 12.56 4.85 -15.06
C GLN A 433 11.62 5.91 -14.46
N GLY A 434 11.22 5.77 -13.19
CA GLY A 434 10.37 6.72 -12.49
C GLY A 434 8.87 6.43 -12.58
N ILE A 435 8.46 5.27 -13.08
CA ILE A 435 7.05 4.85 -13.21
C ILE A 435 6.72 3.85 -12.11
N GLY A 436 5.98 4.27 -11.09
CA GLY A 436 5.64 3.41 -9.93
C GLY A 436 4.41 2.55 -10.16
N ALA A 437 3.47 2.96 -11.01
CA ALA A 437 2.30 2.17 -11.41
C ALA A 437 2.44 1.76 -12.88
N ALA A 438 2.72 0.48 -13.15
CA ALA A 438 3.03 -0.04 -14.48
C ALA A 438 1.90 -0.92 -15.03
N ALA A 439 1.53 -0.70 -16.30
CA ALA A 439 0.55 -1.53 -16.99
C ALA A 439 1.24 -2.79 -17.55
N ILE A 440 1.06 -3.94 -16.88
CA ILE A 440 1.65 -5.22 -17.25
C ILE A 440 0.53 -6.27 -17.36
N PHE A 441 0.42 -6.94 -18.50
CA PHE A 441 -0.62 -7.96 -18.76
C PHE A 441 -2.06 -7.51 -18.46
N ASN A 442 -2.41 -6.28 -18.86
CA ASN A 442 -3.70 -5.64 -18.56
C ASN A 442 -4.01 -5.47 -17.07
N LEU A 443 -2.98 -5.45 -16.22
CA LEU A 443 -3.08 -5.15 -14.80
C LEU A 443 -2.27 -3.89 -14.47
N MET A 444 -2.79 -3.07 -13.58
CA MET A 444 -2.04 -1.97 -12.97
C MET A 444 -1.23 -2.54 -11.82
N GLU A 445 0.06 -2.77 -12.09
CA GLU A 445 0.98 -3.37 -11.13
C GLU A 445 1.72 -2.27 -10.36
N ASP A 446 1.90 -2.50 -9.06
CA ASP A 446 2.62 -1.63 -8.13
C ASP A 446 3.78 -2.39 -7.44
N ALA A 447 4.46 -1.78 -6.48
CA ALA A 447 5.60 -2.40 -5.80
C ALA A 447 5.22 -3.72 -5.11
N ALA A 448 4.00 -3.85 -4.58
CA ALA A 448 3.56 -5.08 -3.93
C ALA A 448 3.58 -6.30 -4.87
N THR A 449 3.30 -6.08 -6.16
CA THR A 449 3.34 -7.15 -7.16
C THR A 449 4.76 -7.63 -7.48
N ALA A 450 5.72 -6.72 -7.53
CA ALA A 450 7.12 -7.09 -7.68
C ALA A 450 7.65 -7.79 -6.42
N GLU A 451 7.21 -7.37 -5.24
CA GLU A 451 7.54 -8.01 -3.95
C GLU A 451 7.07 -9.46 -3.90
N ILE A 452 5.80 -9.73 -4.23
CA ILE A 452 5.31 -11.13 -4.24
C ILE A 452 6.05 -11.95 -5.30
N SER A 453 6.32 -11.40 -6.47
CA SER A 453 7.01 -12.10 -7.55
C SER A 453 8.43 -12.52 -7.14
N ARG A 454 9.25 -11.57 -6.65
CA ARG A 454 10.64 -11.87 -6.24
C ARG A 454 10.69 -12.80 -5.02
N SER A 455 9.74 -12.67 -4.09
CA SER A 455 9.73 -13.46 -2.87
C SER A 455 9.35 -14.91 -3.13
N GLN A 456 8.40 -15.19 -4.03
CA GLN A 456 8.11 -16.56 -4.45
C GLN A 456 9.30 -17.21 -5.15
N LEU A 457 9.98 -16.51 -6.05
CA LEU A 457 11.18 -17.02 -6.71
C LEU A 457 12.29 -17.33 -5.69
N TRP A 458 12.51 -16.45 -4.73
CA TRP A 458 13.48 -16.67 -3.65
C TRP A 458 13.10 -17.88 -2.80
N GLN A 459 11.86 -17.99 -2.33
CA GLN A 459 11.37 -19.07 -1.48
C GLN A 459 11.49 -20.42 -2.18
N TRP A 460 11.01 -20.52 -3.41
CA TRP A 460 11.04 -21.77 -4.17
C TRP A 460 12.47 -22.24 -4.42
N ARG A 461 13.39 -21.32 -4.74
CA ARG A 461 14.81 -21.65 -4.90
C ARG A 461 15.44 -22.07 -3.56
N ARG A 462 15.20 -21.29 -2.53
CA ARG A 462 15.80 -21.50 -1.19
C ARG A 462 15.43 -22.86 -0.61
N LEU A 463 14.19 -23.29 -0.81
CA LEU A 463 13.68 -24.56 -0.29
C LEU A 463 13.76 -25.72 -1.30
N GLY A 464 14.31 -25.50 -2.49
CA GLY A 464 14.43 -26.53 -3.53
C GLY A 464 13.10 -27.11 -3.96
N VAL A 465 12.07 -26.26 -4.07
CA VAL A 465 10.69 -26.65 -4.41
C VAL A 465 10.68 -27.35 -5.77
N ARG A 466 9.91 -28.43 -5.90
CA ARG A 466 9.70 -29.09 -7.19
C ARG A 466 8.56 -28.46 -7.95
N LEU A 467 8.78 -28.21 -9.23
CA LEU A 467 7.72 -27.82 -10.16
C LEU A 467 6.76 -29.01 -10.39
N ASP A 468 5.59 -28.71 -10.93
CA ASP A 468 4.55 -29.72 -11.23
C ASP A 468 5.00 -30.79 -12.25
N ASP A 469 6.02 -30.51 -13.05
CA ASP A 469 6.68 -31.48 -13.95
C ASP A 469 7.78 -32.32 -13.26
N GLY A 470 8.03 -32.13 -11.96
CA GLY A 470 8.96 -32.84 -11.13
C GLY A 470 10.39 -32.27 -11.09
N ARG A 471 10.74 -31.28 -11.91
CA ARG A 471 12.06 -30.63 -11.87
C ARG A 471 12.21 -29.80 -10.58
N PRO A 472 13.38 -29.83 -9.91
CA PRO A 472 13.65 -28.92 -8.81
C PRO A 472 13.86 -27.50 -9.34
N PHE A 473 13.31 -26.49 -8.65
CA PHE A 473 13.59 -25.10 -8.96
C PHE A 473 14.93 -24.68 -8.36
N THR A 474 15.93 -24.54 -9.21
CA THR A 474 17.32 -24.21 -8.86
C THR A 474 17.71 -22.84 -9.38
N GLY A 475 18.84 -22.29 -8.90
CA GLY A 475 19.41 -21.06 -9.45
C GLY A 475 19.76 -21.16 -10.94
N GLU A 476 20.15 -22.33 -11.42
CA GLU A 476 20.43 -22.57 -12.85
C GLU A 476 19.15 -22.51 -13.69
N LEU A 477 18.07 -23.17 -13.22
CA LEU A 477 16.76 -23.11 -13.91
C LEU A 477 16.19 -21.68 -13.89
N TYR A 478 16.32 -20.98 -12.76
CA TYR A 478 15.95 -19.55 -12.67
C TYR A 478 16.72 -18.74 -13.72
N GLY A 479 18.06 -18.89 -13.78
CA GLY A 479 18.90 -18.15 -14.72
C GLY A 479 18.50 -18.38 -16.17
N ALA A 480 18.25 -19.66 -16.55
CA ALA A 480 17.80 -20.00 -17.91
C ALA A 480 16.45 -19.34 -18.27
N ILE A 481 15.45 -19.42 -17.37
CA ILE A 481 14.14 -18.81 -17.58
C ILE A 481 14.26 -17.29 -17.62
N ARG A 482 15.04 -16.68 -16.71
CA ARG A 482 15.30 -15.25 -16.67
C ARG A 482 15.91 -14.75 -17.99
N ASP A 483 16.90 -15.45 -18.55
CA ASP A 483 17.54 -15.07 -19.81
C ASP A 483 16.56 -15.13 -21.01
N GLU A 484 15.68 -16.14 -21.03
CA GLU A 484 14.65 -16.25 -22.04
C GLU A 484 13.62 -15.11 -21.95
N GLU A 485 13.13 -14.80 -20.73
CA GLU A 485 12.17 -13.69 -20.53
C GLU A 485 12.83 -12.33 -20.82
N LEU A 486 14.08 -12.14 -20.41
CA LEU A 486 14.85 -10.93 -20.74
C LEU A 486 15.01 -10.74 -22.25
N ALA A 487 15.30 -11.81 -22.99
CA ALA A 487 15.40 -11.76 -24.45
C ALA A 487 14.06 -11.34 -25.11
N ARG A 488 12.94 -11.85 -24.60
CA ARG A 488 11.58 -11.46 -25.04
C ARG A 488 11.28 -9.99 -24.80
N LEU A 489 11.84 -9.41 -23.72
CA LEU A 489 11.67 -8.00 -23.36
C LEU A 489 12.64 -7.05 -24.09
N GLY A 490 13.54 -7.57 -24.95
CA GLY A 490 14.47 -6.75 -25.74
C GLY A 490 15.92 -6.77 -25.24
N GLY A 491 16.21 -7.59 -24.23
CA GLY A 491 17.55 -7.78 -23.68
C GLY A 491 18.02 -6.65 -22.76
N ARG A 492 19.23 -6.79 -22.19
CA ARG A 492 19.80 -5.87 -21.18
C ARG A 492 19.94 -4.41 -21.63
N GLY A 493 19.96 -4.17 -22.94
CA GLY A 493 20.09 -2.80 -23.50
C GLY A 493 18.80 -2.03 -23.64
N ALA A 494 17.64 -2.64 -23.41
CA ALA A 494 16.35 -1.96 -23.50
C ALA A 494 16.00 -1.30 -22.16
N GLY A 495 15.58 -0.03 -22.17
CA GLY A 495 15.25 0.72 -20.97
C GLY A 495 16.35 0.65 -19.91
N ARG A 496 15.97 0.28 -18.70
CA ARG A 496 16.85 -0.04 -17.56
C ARG A 496 16.85 -1.54 -17.21
N LEU A 497 16.48 -2.42 -18.16
CA LEU A 497 16.41 -3.87 -17.95
C LEU A 497 17.73 -4.48 -17.46
N GLY A 498 18.87 -3.91 -17.85
CA GLY A 498 20.18 -4.35 -17.35
C GLY A 498 20.28 -4.25 -15.83
N GLU A 499 19.90 -3.12 -15.26
CA GLU A 499 19.89 -2.88 -13.81
C GLU A 499 18.77 -3.67 -13.11
N ALA A 500 17.61 -3.77 -13.77
CA ALA A 500 16.47 -4.56 -13.26
C ALA A 500 16.84 -6.05 -13.10
N VAL A 501 17.56 -6.63 -14.07
CA VAL A 501 18.08 -8.00 -13.97
C VAL A 501 19.06 -8.12 -12.82
N ASP A 502 20.04 -7.23 -12.73
CA ASP A 502 21.06 -7.30 -11.68
C ASP A 502 20.45 -7.17 -10.28
N LEU A 503 19.41 -6.36 -10.15
CA LEU A 503 18.66 -6.23 -8.90
C LEU A 503 17.83 -7.47 -8.61
N LEU A 504 17.06 -7.97 -9.59
CA LEU A 504 16.24 -9.18 -9.42
C LEU A 504 17.10 -10.40 -9.06
N ASP A 505 18.26 -10.56 -9.72
CA ASP A 505 19.20 -11.64 -9.41
C ASP A 505 19.71 -11.55 -7.96
N ARG A 506 20.07 -10.38 -7.48
CA ARG A 506 20.46 -10.19 -6.08
C ARG A 506 19.34 -10.57 -5.11
N LEU A 507 18.09 -10.22 -5.45
CA LEU A 507 16.92 -10.50 -4.61
C LEU A 507 16.52 -11.97 -4.61
N VAL A 508 16.75 -12.70 -5.72
CA VAL A 508 16.34 -14.10 -5.89
C VAL A 508 17.45 -15.06 -5.53
N LEU A 509 18.71 -14.77 -5.92
CA LEU A 509 19.86 -15.68 -5.73
C LEU A 509 20.58 -15.46 -4.41
N GLY A 510 20.35 -14.33 -3.73
CA GLY A 510 20.92 -14.05 -2.42
C GLY A 510 20.47 -15.06 -1.36
N ASP A 511 21.33 -15.30 -0.37
CA ASP A 511 20.98 -16.10 0.82
C ASP A 511 20.14 -15.32 1.81
N ASP A 512 20.41 -14.00 1.95
CA ASP A 512 19.62 -13.09 2.74
C ASP A 512 18.34 -12.68 2.02
N PHE A 513 17.27 -12.49 2.80
CA PHE A 513 16.01 -11.95 2.29
C PHE A 513 15.91 -10.46 2.66
N PRO A 514 16.14 -9.52 1.73
CA PRO A 514 15.94 -8.09 1.99
C PRO A 514 14.50 -7.81 2.39
N GLU A 515 14.30 -6.99 3.43
CA GLU A 515 12.96 -6.71 3.97
C GLU A 515 12.00 -6.19 2.90
N PHE A 516 12.47 -5.27 2.05
CA PHE A 516 11.76 -4.77 0.87
C PHE A 516 12.73 -4.56 -0.29
N LEU A 517 12.28 -4.86 -1.51
CA LEU A 517 13.06 -4.62 -2.74
C LEU A 517 13.34 -3.11 -2.94
N THR A 518 12.39 -2.28 -2.53
CA THR A 518 12.48 -0.83 -2.67
C THR A 518 13.63 -0.23 -1.88
N LEU A 519 14.09 -0.86 -0.78
CA LEU A 519 15.25 -0.41 -0.03
C LEU A 519 16.53 -0.51 -0.88
N ARG A 520 16.69 -1.59 -1.66
CA ARG A 520 17.83 -1.77 -2.56
C ARG A 520 17.66 -1.02 -3.87
N ALA A 521 16.44 -1.02 -4.41
CA ALA A 521 16.13 -0.33 -5.65
C ALA A 521 16.30 1.19 -5.53
N TYR A 522 15.99 1.76 -4.36
CA TYR A 522 16.13 3.20 -4.10
C TYR A 522 17.57 3.70 -4.23
N GLU A 523 18.56 2.84 -3.96
CA GLU A 523 19.97 3.18 -4.15
C GLU A 523 20.32 3.47 -5.63
N LEU A 524 19.54 2.91 -6.57
CA LEU A 524 19.72 3.06 -8.02
C LEU A 524 18.95 4.23 -8.63
N LEU A 525 18.03 4.86 -7.87
CA LEU A 525 17.38 6.10 -8.31
C LEU A 525 18.33 7.28 -8.14
N GLY A 526 18.34 8.18 -9.11
CA GLY A 526 19.15 9.39 -9.08
C GLY A 526 18.72 10.41 -8.02
#